data_10e680306e27e56d29a5c0e1539226ca
#
_entry.id   10e680306e27e56d29a5c0e1539226ca
#
_cell.length_a   1.000
_cell.length_b   1.000
_cell.length_c   1.000
_cell.angle_alpha   90.00
_cell.angle_beta   90.00
_cell.angle_gamma   90.00
#
_symmetry.space_group_name_H-M   'P 1'
#
loop_
_entity.id
_entity.type
_entity.pdbx_description
1 polymer ?
#
loop_
_entity_poly.entity_id
_entity_poly.type
_entity_poly.pdbx_seq_one_letter_code
_entity_poly.pdbx_strand_id
1 'polypeptide(L)'
;MSSNSQPLLDAVSRGVTIIDLARPMVVGMPQSPNHPEFRLSMPRRHGDMVRDDGGSAANDLLVTGTHVGTHIDALGHVSHCGDLHGGVKADDAQRGGRLSTHGVDRIEPIITRGVLIDVPASRGRSSLDGGE
;
A
#
# COMPACT_ATOMS: atom_id res chain seq x y z
N MET A 1 -9.37 10.45 21.07
CA MET A 1 -9.56 9.14 21.72
C MET A 1 -8.20 8.58 22.02
N SER A 2 -7.84 8.32 23.28
CA SER A 2 -6.53 7.71 23.59
C SER A 2 -6.59 6.25 23.13
N SER A 3 -5.82 5.90 22.11
CA SER A 3 -5.63 4.50 21.74
C SER A 3 -4.97 3.80 22.92
N ASN A 4 -5.61 2.77 23.45
CA ASN A 4 -5.00 1.95 24.49
C ASN A 4 -3.93 1.09 23.84
N SER A 5 -2.66 1.55 23.86
CA SER A 5 -1.52 0.86 23.30
C SER A 5 -0.97 -0.28 24.19
N GLN A 6 -1.53 -0.45 25.40
CA GLN A 6 -1.05 -1.46 26.36
C GLN A 6 -1.09 -2.88 25.79
N PRO A 7 -2.13 -3.34 25.10
CA PRO A 7 -2.14 -4.69 24.51
C PRO A 7 -1.01 -4.92 23.47
N LEU A 8 -0.64 -3.89 22.75
CA LEU A 8 0.49 -3.95 21.80
C LEU A 8 1.82 -4.06 22.54
N LEU A 9 2.03 -3.23 23.54
CA LEU A 9 3.24 -3.27 24.38
C LEU A 9 3.40 -4.64 25.07
N ASP A 10 2.31 -5.19 25.60
CA ASP A 10 2.29 -6.51 26.22
C ASP A 10 2.59 -7.64 25.22
N ALA A 11 2.12 -7.52 23.98
CA ALA A 11 2.45 -8.46 22.92
C ALA A 11 3.94 -8.39 22.57
N VAL A 12 4.48 -7.18 22.35
CA VAL A 12 5.89 -6.97 22.02
C VAL A 12 6.81 -7.48 23.13
N SER A 13 6.46 -7.25 24.40
CA SER A 13 7.25 -7.70 25.55
C SER A 13 7.35 -9.23 25.68
N ARG A 14 6.34 -9.95 25.16
CA ARG A 14 6.34 -11.44 25.10
C ARG A 14 7.04 -12.00 23.87
N GLY A 15 7.51 -11.15 22.97
CA GLY A 15 8.07 -11.53 21.68
C GLY A 15 7.00 -11.69 20.60
N VAL A 16 7.26 -11.11 19.44
CA VAL A 16 6.41 -11.20 18.26
C VAL A 16 7.25 -11.54 17.04
N THR A 17 6.66 -12.25 16.09
CA THR A 17 7.22 -12.40 14.74
C THR A 17 6.57 -11.37 13.84
N ILE A 18 7.38 -10.53 13.23
CA ILE A 18 6.93 -9.57 12.23
C ILE A 18 7.03 -10.24 10.86
N ILE A 19 5.92 -10.28 10.14
CA ILE A 19 5.84 -10.87 8.80
C ILE A 19 5.51 -9.72 7.84
N ASP A 20 6.48 -9.38 6.99
CA ASP A 20 6.27 -8.41 5.91
C ASP A 20 5.58 -9.12 4.75
N LEU A 21 4.36 -8.71 4.44
CA LEU A 21 3.55 -9.24 3.33
C LEU A 21 3.65 -8.35 2.09
N ALA A 22 4.42 -7.26 2.13
CA ALA A 22 4.58 -6.39 0.99
C ALA A 22 5.38 -7.08 -0.12
N ARG A 23 4.93 -6.90 -1.34
CA ARG A 23 5.69 -7.34 -2.53
C ARG A 23 6.74 -6.30 -2.88
N PRO A 24 7.95 -6.72 -3.29
CA PRO A 24 8.94 -5.80 -3.83
C PRO A 24 8.36 -4.99 -5.00
N MET A 25 8.54 -3.67 -4.96
CA MET A 25 8.16 -2.80 -6.06
C MET A 25 9.34 -2.69 -7.04
N VAL A 26 9.18 -3.29 -8.20
CA VAL A 26 10.21 -3.35 -9.24
C VAL A 26 9.62 -3.00 -10.60
N VAL A 27 10.42 -2.43 -11.48
CA VAL A 27 10.01 -2.16 -12.87
C VAL A 27 9.61 -3.48 -13.54
N GLY A 28 8.45 -3.51 -14.18
CA GLY A 28 7.89 -4.71 -14.81
C GLY A 28 7.15 -5.64 -13.87
N MET A 29 6.89 -5.23 -12.62
CA MET A 29 6.04 -6.00 -11.70
C MET A 29 4.63 -6.16 -12.25
N PRO A 30 3.93 -7.27 -11.92
CA PRO A 30 2.54 -7.46 -12.32
C PRO A 30 1.64 -6.37 -11.75
N GLN A 31 0.76 -5.85 -12.60
CA GLN A 31 -0.23 -4.84 -12.24
C GLN A 31 -1.46 -4.93 -13.14
N SER A 32 -2.55 -4.33 -12.71
CA SER A 32 -3.72 -4.17 -13.57
C SER A 32 -3.42 -3.24 -14.75
N PRO A 33 -3.87 -3.55 -15.97
CA PRO A 33 -3.65 -2.69 -17.15
C PRO A 33 -4.36 -1.33 -17.04
N ASN A 34 -5.27 -1.18 -16.09
CA ASN A 34 -6.01 0.06 -15.85
C ASN A 34 -5.24 1.08 -14.99
N HIS A 35 -4.10 0.68 -14.43
CA HIS A 35 -3.30 1.54 -13.54
C HIS A 35 -1.94 1.88 -14.17
N PRO A 36 -1.41 3.09 -13.90
CA PRO A 36 -0.08 3.47 -14.35
C PRO A 36 0.98 2.51 -13.84
N GLU A 37 1.93 2.18 -14.72
CA GLU A 37 3.05 1.32 -14.37
C GLU A 37 3.92 1.90 -13.26
N PHE A 38 4.48 1.00 -12.45
CA PHE A 38 5.59 1.36 -11.57
C PHE A 38 6.82 1.71 -12.40
N ARG A 39 7.32 2.92 -12.22
CA ARG A 39 8.52 3.43 -12.89
C ARG A 39 9.49 3.98 -11.86
N LEU A 40 10.74 3.60 -12.01
CA LEU A 40 11.85 4.11 -11.24
C LEU A 40 12.90 4.66 -12.19
N SER A 41 13.37 5.85 -11.92
CA SER A 41 14.43 6.51 -12.66
C SER A 41 15.46 7.05 -11.67
N MET A 42 16.72 6.99 -12.03
CA MET A 42 17.81 7.54 -11.23
C MET A 42 18.43 8.75 -11.97
N PRO A 43 17.82 9.96 -11.79
CA PRO A 43 18.28 11.17 -12.48
C PRO A 43 19.65 11.65 -12.00
N ARG A 44 20.12 11.17 -10.85
CA ARG A 44 21.47 11.46 -10.34
C ARG A 44 22.09 10.21 -9.73
N ARG A 45 23.32 9.92 -10.13
CA ARG A 45 24.12 8.82 -9.62
C ARG A 45 25.28 9.32 -8.78
N HIS A 46 25.90 8.46 -7.97
CA HIS A 46 27.15 8.78 -7.33
C HIS A 46 28.22 9.17 -8.39
N GLY A 47 28.93 10.25 -8.15
CA GLY A 47 29.94 10.79 -9.07
C GLY A 47 29.42 11.83 -10.07
N ASP A 48 28.11 11.94 -10.33
CA ASP A 48 27.56 12.98 -11.23
C ASP A 48 27.77 14.40 -10.67
N MET A 49 27.80 14.52 -9.34
CA MET A 49 28.19 15.72 -8.63
C MET A 49 28.96 15.33 -7.38
N VAL A 50 30.20 15.83 -7.29
CA VAL A 50 31.09 15.61 -6.15
C VAL A 50 31.36 16.94 -5.49
N ARG A 51 31.17 17.00 -4.17
CA ARG A 51 31.46 18.16 -3.33
C ARG A 51 32.96 18.25 -3.05
N ASP A 52 33.44 19.41 -2.58
CA ASP A 52 34.86 19.65 -2.26
C ASP A 52 35.40 18.67 -1.20
N ASP A 53 34.54 18.20 -0.31
CA ASP A 53 34.85 17.18 0.71
C ASP A 53 34.91 15.74 0.15
N GLY A 54 34.71 15.56 -1.16
CA GLY A 54 34.65 14.26 -1.82
C GLY A 54 33.30 13.58 -1.70
N GLY A 55 32.32 14.14 -1.04
CA GLY A 55 30.98 13.59 -0.87
C GLY A 55 30.18 13.65 -2.16
N SER A 56 29.46 12.57 -2.49
CA SER A 56 28.49 12.52 -3.59
C SER A 56 27.21 11.81 -3.13
N ALA A 57 26.10 12.09 -3.81
CA ALA A 57 24.80 11.48 -3.54
C ALA A 57 24.10 11.08 -4.82
N ALA A 58 23.44 9.94 -4.78
CA ALA A 58 22.47 9.52 -5.79
C ALA A 58 21.06 9.93 -5.32
N ASN A 59 20.16 10.14 -6.25
CA ASN A 59 18.72 10.24 -5.99
C ASN A 59 17.91 9.56 -7.09
N ASP A 60 16.69 9.23 -6.76
CA ASP A 60 15.76 8.58 -7.67
C ASP A 60 14.43 9.36 -7.75
N LEU A 61 13.68 9.03 -8.78
CA LEU A 61 12.31 9.47 -9.03
C LEU A 61 11.45 8.24 -9.18
N LEU A 62 10.40 8.17 -8.38
CA LEU A 62 9.42 7.11 -8.42
C LEU A 62 8.11 7.65 -8.96
N VAL A 63 7.56 6.99 -9.97
CA VAL A 63 6.23 7.28 -10.51
C VAL A 63 5.44 5.97 -10.52
N THR A 64 4.28 5.97 -9.88
CA THR A 64 3.42 4.80 -9.81
C THR A 64 1.98 5.19 -9.60
N GLY A 65 1.06 4.33 -10.01
CA GLY A 65 -0.33 4.38 -9.54
C GLY A 65 -0.39 3.98 -8.07
N THR A 66 -1.35 4.51 -7.34
CA THR A 66 -1.56 4.17 -5.92
C THR A 66 -2.13 2.77 -5.71
N HIS A 67 -2.71 2.18 -6.78
CA HIS A 67 -3.24 0.81 -6.79
C HIS A 67 -2.29 -0.16 -7.49
N VAL A 68 -0.99 -0.04 -7.22
CA VAL A 68 0.09 -0.89 -7.75
C VAL A 68 0.89 -1.45 -6.58
N GLY A 69 1.18 -2.76 -6.62
CA GLY A 69 1.84 -3.46 -5.52
C GLY A 69 0.90 -3.78 -4.37
N THR A 70 1.45 -3.97 -3.18
CA THR A 70 0.67 -4.22 -1.97
C THR A 70 0.14 -2.91 -1.42
N HIS A 71 -1.17 -2.76 -1.38
CA HIS A 71 -1.84 -1.52 -0.97
C HIS A 71 -3.19 -1.82 -0.31
N ILE A 72 -3.82 -0.79 0.21
CA ILE A 72 -5.18 -0.82 0.73
C ILE A 72 -6.02 0.21 -0.01
N ASP A 73 -7.22 -0.17 -0.41
CA ASP A 73 -8.20 0.72 -0.99
C ASP A 73 -9.08 1.32 0.10
N ALA A 74 -9.20 2.63 0.10
CA ALA A 74 -10.17 3.31 0.93
C ALA A 74 -11.59 3.17 0.37
N LEU A 75 -12.60 3.37 1.22
CA LEU A 75 -14.01 3.25 0.84
C LEU A 75 -14.43 4.24 -0.28
N GLY A 76 -13.66 5.30 -0.48
CA GLY A 76 -13.85 6.27 -1.55
C GLY A 76 -13.30 5.83 -2.91
N HIS A 77 -12.60 4.68 -2.99
CA HIS A 77 -12.01 4.22 -4.25
C HIS A 77 -13.05 3.79 -5.28
N VAL A 78 -14.14 3.15 -4.83
CA VAL A 78 -15.17 2.59 -5.72
C VAL A 78 -16.53 3.17 -5.38
N SER A 79 -17.27 3.57 -6.41
CA SER A 79 -18.70 3.92 -6.30
C SER A 79 -19.55 2.95 -7.11
N HIS A 80 -20.80 2.78 -6.70
CA HIS A 80 -21.81 2.05 -7.48
C HIS A 80 -23.00 2.98 -7.76
N CYS A 81 -23.36 3.17 -9.02
CA CYS A 81 -24.42 4.08 -9.44
C CYS A 81 -24.26 5.52 -8.87
N GLY A 82 -23.00 5.97 -8.71
CA GLY A 82 -22.69 7.30 -8.17
C GLY A 82 -22.70 7.40 -6.64
N ASP A 83 -22.92 6.28 -5.93
CA ASP A 83 -22.92 6.23 -4.48
C ASP A 83 -21.64 5.52 -3.96
N LEU A 84 -20.94 6.17 -3.03
CA LEU A 84 -19.90 5.58 -2.20
C LEU A 84 -20.54 4.76 -1.06
N HIS A 85 -19.71 4.06 -0.32
CA HIS A 85 -20.15 3.33 0.88
C HIS A 85 -21.02 4.22 1.79
N GLY A 86 -22.13 3.66 2.30
CA GLY A 86 -23.05 4.38 3.17
C GLY A 86 -23.94 5.41 2.45
N GLY A 87 -24.03 5.37 1.12
CA GLY A 87 -24.95 6.21 0.34
C GLY A 87 -24.48 7.66 0.16
N VAL A 88 -23.18 7.92 0.37
CA VAL A 88 -22.58 9.23 0.11
C VAL A 88 -22.44 9.43 -1.40
N LYS A 89 -22.95 10.53 -1.94
CA LYS A 89 -22.79 10.83 -3.36
C LYS A 89 -21.32 11.09 -3.71
N ALA A 90 -20.82 10.39 -4.72
CA ALA A 90 -19.43 10.53 -5.18
C ALA A 90 -19.13 11.96 -5.63
N ASP A 91 -20.07 12.61 -6.33
CA ASP A 91 -19.93 13.99 -6.79
C ASP A 91 -19.84 15.00 -5.66
N ASP A 92 -20.50 14.73 -4.53
CA ASP A 92 -20.42 15.58 -3.33
C ASP A 92 -19.10 15.37 -2.57
N ALA A 93 -18.61 14.13 -2.56
CA ALA A 93 -17.39 13.76 -1.87
C ALA A 93 -16.12 14.17 -2.62
N GLN A 94 -16.14 14.12 -3.95
CA GLN A 94 -14.98 14.38 -4.79
C GLN A 94 -14.91 15.84 -5.22
N ARG A 95 -13.82 16.53 -4.81
CA ARG A 95 -13.60 17.94 -5.20
C ARG A 95 -12.12 18.18 -5.50
N GLY A 96 -11.81 18.67 -6.70
CA GLY A 96 -10.46 19.11 -7.07
C GLY A 96 -9.38 18.03 -6.90
N GLY A 97 -9.68 16.77 -7.20
CA GLY A 97 -8.75 15.64 -7.05
C GLY A 97 -8.57 15.17 -5.60
N ARG A 98 -9.47 15.56 -4.70
CA ARG A 98 -9.50 15.14 -3.29
C ARG A 98 -10.85 14.59 -2.92
N LEU A 99 -10.85 13.67 -1.94
CA LEU A 99 -12.05 13.20 -1.28
C LEU A 99 -12.24 13.95 0.05
N SER A 100 -13.45 14.48 0.28
CA SER A 100 -13.81 15.13 1.56
C SER A 100 -14.12 14.09 2.64
N THR A 101 -14.43 12.85 2.24
CA THR A 101 -14.70 11.72 3.12
C THR A 101 -14.28 10.42 2.45
N HIS A 102 -14.18 9.32 3.20
CA HIS A 102 -13.81 7.98 2.71
C HIS A 102 -12.40 7.89 2.07
N GLY A 103 -11.54 8.89 2.30
CA GLY A 103 -10.16 8.88 1.82
C GLY A 103 -9.27 7.95 2.67
N VAL A 104 -8.13 7.55 2.11
CA VAL A 104 -7.14 6.70 2.79
C VAL A 104 -6.53 7.39 4.01
N ASP A 105 -6.52 8.71 4.05
CA ASP A 105 -6.10 9.54 5.18
C ASP A 105 -6.95 9.36 6.45
N ARG A 106 -8.08 8.69 6.33
CA ARG A 106 -8.98 8.35 7.45
C ARG A 106 -8.76 6.94 7.99
N ILE A 107 -7.89 6.15 7.37
CA ILE A 107 -7.57 4.80 7.82
C ILE A 107 -6.43 4.91 8.84
N GLU A 108 -6.71 4.56 10.08
CA GLU A 108 -5.67 4.47 11.11
C GLU A 108 -4.67 3.33 10.79
N PRO A 109 -3.40 3.46 11.21
CA PRO A 109 -2.43 2.39 11.03
C PRO A 109 -2.92 1.07 11.61
N ILE A 110 -2.83 0.00 10.82
CA ILE A 110 -3.30 -1.33 11.19
C ILE A 110 -2.12 -2.12 11.75
N ILE A 111 -2.11 -2.32 13.07
CA ILE A 111 -1.15 -3.18 13.77
C ILE A 111 -1.97 -4.18 14.56
N THR A 112 -2.01 -5.42 14.13
CA THR A 112 -2.88 -6.43 14.71
C THR A 112 -2.33 -7.84 14.52
N ARG A 113 -2.95 -8.80 15.19
CA ARG A 113 -2.64 -10.21 14.98
C ARG A 113 -3.10 -10.62 13.58
N GLY A 114 -2.20 -11.25 12.82
CA GLY A 114 -2.52 -11.91 11.56
C GLY A 114 -2.99 -13.36 11.79
N VAL A 115 -3.90 -13.82 10.93
CA VAL A 115 -4.32 -15.22 10.83
C VAL A 115 -4.16 -15.65 9.38
N LEU A 116 -3.32 -16.66 9.14
CA LEU A 116 -3.17 -17.26 7.82
C LEU A 116 -4.29 -18.27 7.60
N ILE A 117 -5.06 -18.09 6.53
CA ILE A 117 -6.01 -19.07 6.02
C ILE A 117 -5.42 -19.66 4.75
N ASP A 118 -4.74 -20.79 4.87
CA ASP A 118 -4.04 -21.45 3.76
C ASP A 118 -5.00 -22.34 2.97
N VAL A 119 -5.76 -21.73 2.07
CA VAL A 119 -6.72 -22.43 1.20
C VAL A 119 -6.02 -23.41 0.24
N PRO A 120 -4.89 -23.04 -0.43
CA PRO A 120 -4.16 -24.00 -1.26
C PRO A 120 -3.73 -25.24 -0.47
N ALA A 121 -3.12 -25.08 0.68
CA ALA A 121 -2.69 -26.20 1.51
C ALA A 121 -3.86 -27.07 1.97
N SER A 122 -5.02 -26.48 2.31
CA SER A 122 -6.23 -27.23 2.67
C SER A 122 -6.78 -28.09 1.52
N ARG A 123 -6.40 -27.77 0.27
CA ARG A 123 -6.72 -28.53 -0.94
C ARG A 123 -5.57 -29.41 -1.43
N GLY A 124 -4.48 -29.53 -0.65
CA GLY A 124 -3.29 -30.29 -1.03
C GLY A 124 -2.51 -29.69 -2.20
N ARG A 125 -2.59 -28.38 -2.40
CA ARG A 125 -1.96 -27.64 -3.51
C ARG A 125 -1.01 -26.57 -2.98
N SER A 126 -0.07 -26.14 -3.81
CA SER A 126 0.85 -25.05 -3.51
C SER A 126 0.31 -23.67 -3.92
N SER A 127 -0.67 -23.63 -4.81
CA SER A 127 -1.29 -22.40 -5.32
C SER A 127 -2.71 -22.70 -5.81
N LEU A 128 -3.51 -21.64 -5.96
CA LEU A 128 -4.81 -21.68 -6.63
C LEU A 128 -4.66 -21.23 -8.09
N ASP A 129 -5.57 -21.71 -8.95
CA ASP A 129 -5.69 -21.19 -10.32
C ASP A 129 -6.50 -19.89 -10.32
N GLY A 130 -6.38 -19.12 -11.41
CA GLY A 130 -7.17 -17.90 -11.56
C GLY A 130 -8.68 -18.21 -11.55
N GLY A 131 -9.43 -17.52 -10.68
CA GLY A 131 -10.88 -17.68 -10.54
C GLY A 131 -11.35 -18.68 -9.48
N GLU A 132 -10.42 -19.33 -8.76
CA GLU A 132 -10.76 -20.21 -7.62
C GLU A 132 -10.91 -19.46 -6.30
#